data_ed7d4a38899ec04a8107a97459c76d2f
#
_entry.id   ed7d4a38899ec04a8107a97459c76d2f
#
_cell.length_a   1.000
_cell.length_b   1.000
_cell.length_c   1.000
_cell.angle_alpha   90.00
_cell.angle_beta   90.00
_cell.angle_gamma   90.00
#
_symmetry.space_group_name_H-M   'P 1'
#
loop_
_entity.id
_entity.type
_entity.pdbx_description
1 polymer ?
#
loop_
_entity_poly.entity_id
_entity_poly.type
_entity_poly.pdbx_seq_one_letter_code
_entity_poly.pdbx_strand_id
1 'polypeptide(L)'
;MIEHSKYTKIFVSNSLTRSKYDKIHAKAIEIIKFKNELSVYVNANLNDFLDMNKFAFSKFIRNNYNKIELESAFYAKAIDDVYVAYQNKFEAINNKMKFVHTVYSGFERYKRTSNGHKIGEIKKIIRKDEITPLSITLSYLAKYGQESTVDFINTSIKSADENKKKFYQNILNHIGKFGFDRLFRIAQEHKTLVMDRYSRYPIVFKSLTFSVKSGLNNLISYNKNYNSNINSFVNLCISRHVRCSIPVSYSSDYHGDMKRYEKLNTTYYKIHLDDIKKQVRVLFCVDGDRYLPEVSDNTMTIGIDVNIKHNLFSLSDGSVFDYDRTLLKDYCDEMTKLDTIKSRCPSYQIGKKRQAKIDKIRSKIHHQNQRIIVDVCKYLKDKHIGQVVMENLDNGFGKSFVHDSNNADINFNRIVSVLNISSLKDEFEHIARKYNIAISTVHASYTSKMCPVCGCIDDDNRKCQEHFKCIYCGHEMNADINAAINIRNRVLVTVLRNSLLKKRDNGAFEPKKMKRDKVKEVLLSFQKSLVKGRGV
;
A
#
# COMPACT_ATOMS: atom_id res chain seq x y z
N MET A 1 14.87 7.69 -4.38
CA MET A 1 15.05 6.33 -3.82
C MET A 1 14.06 5.45 -4.56
N ILE A 2 14.55 4.50 -5.34
CA ILE A 2 13.72 3.49 -6.01
C ILE A 2 13.22 2.58 -4.89
N GLU A 3 11.91 2.55 -4.67
CA GLU A 3 11.29 1.59 -3.75
C GLU A 3 11.47 0.19 -4.37
N HIS A 4 12.40 -0.56 -3.83
CA HIS A 4 12.63 -1.94 -4.23
C HIS A 4 11.41 -2.79 -3.88
N SER A 5 10.72 -3.32 -4.88
CA SER A 5 9.58 -4.21 -4.65
C SER A 5 10.05 -5.51 -3.99
N LYS A 6 9.63 -5.73 -2.75
CA LYS A 6 9.93 -6.95 -2.00
C LYS A 6 8.84 -7.97 -2.24
N TYR A 7 9.21 -9.18 -2.59
CA TYR A 7 8.26 -10.29 -2.64
C TYR A 7 8.65 -11.40 -1.65
N THR A 8 7.64 -12.15 -1.22
CA THR A 8 7.82 -13.20 -0.22
C THR A 8 7.66 -14.56 -0.87
N LYS A 9 8.67 -15.41 -0.75
CA LYS A 9 8.62 -16.82 -1.16
C LYS A 9 8.28 -17.68 0.06
N ILE A 10 7.32 -18.57 -0.10
CA ILE A 10 6.84 -19.44 0.99
C ILE A 10 7.25 -20.88 0.70
N PHE A 11 7.94 -21.49 1.64
CA PHE A 11 8.24 -22.91 1.66
C PHE A 11 7.46 -23.57 2.80
N VAL A 12 6.80 -24.67 2.51
CA VAL A 12 6.03 -25.43 3.48
C VAL A 12 6.86 -26.63 3.94
N SER A 13 6.95 -26.84 5.25
CA SER A 13 7.63 -28.03 5.80
C SER A 13 6.83 -29.29 5.49
N ASN A 14 7.52 -30.28 4.94
CA ASN A 14 6.97 -31.61 4.76
C ASN A 14 7.62 -32.54 5.78
N SER A 15 6.83 -33.42 6.42
CA SER A 15 7.35 -34.49 7.28
C SER A 15 8.19 -34.00 8.48
N LEU A 16 7.83 -32.86 9.08
CA LEU A 16 8.47 -32.39 10.31
C LEU A 16 8.07 -33.29 11.47
N THR A 17 9.06 -33.81 12.23
CA THR A 17 8.75 -34.62 13.41
C THR A 17 8.08 -33.79 14.50
N ARG A 18 7.20 -34.41 15.30
CA ARG A 18 6.48 -33.73 16.37
C ARG A 18 7.43 -33.02 17.34
N SER A 19 8.50 -33.70 17.75
CA SER A 19 9.51 -33.12 18.66
C SER A 19 10.16 -31.85 18.09
N LYS A 20 10.46 -31.79 16.78
CA LYS A 20 11.00 -30.58 16.14
C LYS A 20 9.95 -29.48 16.08
N TYR A 21 8.70 -29.82 15.74
CA TYR A 21 7.59 -28.86 15.74
C TYR A 21 7.42 -28.25 17.12
N ASP A 22 7.34 -29.06 18.18
CA ASP A 22 7.11 -28.61 19.54
C ASP A 22 8.22 -27.68 20.04
N LYS A 23 9.49 -27.94 19.67
CA LYS A 23 10.62 -27.02 19.98
C LYS A 23 10.48 -25.67 19.30
N ILE A 24 10.11 -25.65 18.03
CA ILE A 24 9.90 -24.39 17.26
C ILE A 24 8.68 -23.66 17.80
N HIS A 25 7.62 -24.39 18.15
CA HIS A 25 6.39 -23.84 18.71
C HIS A 25 6.63 -23.18 20.08
N ALA A 26 7.36 -23.85 20.98
CA ALA A 26 7.72 -23.27 22.27
C ALA A 26 8.49 -21.95 22.10
N LYS A 27 9.48 -21.91 21.19
CA LYS A 27 10.22 -20.68 20.87
C LYS A 27 9.31 -19.59 20.26
N ALA A 28 8.36 -19.95 19.42
CA ALA A 28 7.41 -18.99 18.85
C ALA A 28 6.54 -18.36 19.95
N ILE A 29 6.05 -19.15 20.91
CA ILE A 29 5.27 -18.64 22.05
C ILE A 29 6.10 -17.66 22.89
N GLU A 30 7.35 -17.99 23.19
CA GLU A 30 8.28 -17.13 23.94
C GLU A 30 8.47 -15.77 23.23
N ILE A 31 8.73 -15.79 21.92
CA ILE A 31 8.91 -14.58 21.12
C ILE A 31 7.62 -13.74 21.06
N ILE A 32 6.45 -14.40 20.94
CA ILE A 32 5.16 -13.69 20.89
C ILE A 32 4.83 -13.08 22.25
N LYS A 33 5.11 -13.77 23.34
CA LYS A 33 4.97 -13.23 24.70
C LYS A 33 5.78 -11.96 24.84
N PHE A 34 7.07 -12.01 24.46
CA PHE A 34 7.94 -10.84 24.46
C PHE A 34 7.40 -9.70 23.58
N LYS A 35 6.94 -9.97 22.34
CA LYS A 35 6.36 -8.96 21.46
C LYS A 35 5.14 -8.29 22.07
N ASN A 36 4.28 -9.04 22.76
CA ASN A 36 3.09 -8.52 23.42
C ASN A 36 3.44 -7.66 24.63
N GLU A 37 4.40 -8.08 25.46
CA GLU A 37 4.89 -7.29 26.58
C GLU A 37 5.53 -5.97 26.09
N LEU A 38 6.38 -6.03 25.07
CA LEU A 38 6.98 -4.86 24.45
C LEU A 38 5.91 -3.97 23.81
N SER A 39 4.88 -4.54 23.21
CA SER A 39 3.75 -3.79 22.63
C SER A 39 2.99 -3.01 23.71
N VAL A 40 2.76 -3.57 24.88
CA VAL A 40 2.15 -2.87 26.00
C VAL A 40 3.02 -1.69 26.44
N TYR A 41 4.33 -1.91 26.58
CA TYR A 41 5.29 -0.85 26.91
C TYR A 41 5.29 0.29 25.87
N VAL A 42 5.39 -0.04 24.58
CA VAL A 42 5.35 0.95 23.48
C VAL A 42 4.03 1.70 23.47
N ASN A 43 2.92 1.01 23.73
CA ASN A 43 1.59 1.61 23.75
C ASN A 43 1.38 2.57 24.92
N ALA A 44 1.99 2.30 26.07
CA ALA A 44 1.96 3.19 27.25
C ALA A 44 2.81 4.45 27.03
N ASN A 45 3.86 4.36 26.19
CA ASN A 45 4.82 5.43 25.93
C ASN A 45 4.78 5.93 24.49
N LEU A 46 3.61 5.94 23.83
CA LEU A 46 3.46 6.26 22.40
C LEU A 46 4.09 7.59 22.01
N ASN A 47 4.01 8.60 22.88
CA ASN A 47 4.54 9.93 22.59
C ASN A 47 6.04 9.92 22.32
N ASP A 48 6.79 9.08 23.01
CA ASP A 48 8.24 9.02 22.91
C ASP A 48 8.69 8.41 21.57
N PHE A 49 7.82 7.61 20.94
CA PHE A 49 8.13 6.83 19.75
C PHE A 49 7.63 7.43 18.43
N LEU A 50 6.75 8.44 18.46
CA LEU A 50 6.06 8.96 17.26
C LEU A 50 7.00 9.42 16.15
N ASP A 51 8.13 10.04 16.51
CA ASP A 51 9.11 10.61 15.57
C ASP A 51 10.37 9.74 15.41
N MET A 52 10.42 8.58 16.08
CA MET A 52 11.58 7.71 16.00
C MET A 52 11.59 6.92 14.70
N ASN A 53 12.70 6.95 14.00
CA ASN A 53 12.96 5.97 12.94
C ASN A 53 13.28 4.60 13.56
N LYS A 54 13.29 3.56 12.73
CA LYS A 54 13.52 2.18 13.16
C LYS A 54 14.82 1.99 13.96
N PHE A 55 15.89 2.69 13.57
CA PHE A 55 17.18 2.57 14.23
C PHE A 55 17.14 3.20 15.64
N ALA A 56 16.61 4.41 15.75
CA ALA A 56 16.44 5.12 17.02
C ALA A 56 15.54 4.36 17.98
N PHE A 57 14.40 3.83 17.48
CA PHE A 57 13.50 2.97 18.26
C PHE A 57 14.21 1.72 18.79
N SER A 58 14.91 0.99 17.94
CA SER A 58 15.63 -0.22 18.34
C SER A 58 16.73 0.07 19.36
N LYS A 59 17.46 1.19 19.20
CA LYS A 59 18.46 1.64 20.17
C LYS A 59 17.83 2.02 21.50
N PHE A 60 16.72 2.76 21.49
CA PHE A 60 15.99 3.16 22.70
C PHE A 60 15.51 1.95 23.49
N ILE A 61 14.85 0.99 22.83
CA ILE A 61 14.34 -0.22 23.47
C ILE A 61 15.48 -1.04 24.11
N ARG A 62 16.61 -1.22 23.43
CA ARG A 62 17.76 -1.94 23.96
C ARG A 62 18.36 -1.29 25.21
N ASN A 63 18.31 0.04 25.30
CA ASN A 63 18.90 0.76 26.41
C ASN A 63 17.95 0.90 27.62
N ASN A 64 16.63 0.90 27.37
CA ASN A 64 15.64 1.28 28.40
C ASN A 64 14.67 0.15 28.76
N TYR A 65 14.62 -0.95 27.99
CA TYR A 65 13.71 -2.07 28.23
C TYR A 65 14.51 -3.33 28.61
N ASN A 66 14.76 -3.53 29.91
CA ASN A 66 15.66 -4.57 30.43
C ASN A 66 15.02 -5.94 30.69
N LYS A 67 13.82 -6.21 30.21
CA LYS A 67 13.18 -7.54 30.34
C LYS A 67 13.64 -8.48 29.21
N ILE A 68 14.86 -9.02 29.30
CA ILE A 68 15.45 -9.83 28.23
C ILE A 68 15.65 -11.26 28.69
N GLU A 69 14.80 -12.16 28.22
CA GLU A 69 15.01 -13.61 28.29
C GLU A 69 15.26 -14.24 26.89
N LEU A 70 15.20 -13.42 25.79
CA LEU A 70 15.37 -13.91 24.42
C LEU A 70 16.84 -13.83 23.97
N GLU A 71 17.28 -14.81 23.20
CA GLU A 71 18.56 -14.75 22.52
C GLU A 71 18.64 -13.55 21.56
N SER A 72 19.82 -12.97 21.44
CA SER A 72 20.05 -11.71 20.69
C SER A 72 19.55 -11.73 19.24
N ALA A 73 19.58 -12.90 18.58
CA ALA A 73 19.12 -13.06 17.20
C ALA A 73 17.60 -12.86 17.06
N PHE A 74 16.81 -13.35 18.02
CA PHE A 74 15.34 -13.18 18.03
C PHE A 74 14.95 -11.85 18.64
N TYR A 75 15.62 -11.41 19.69
CA TYR A 75 15.38 -10.16 20.37
C TYR A 75 15.41 -8.96 19.42
N ALA A 76 16.49 -8.81 18.66
CA ALA A 76 16.62 -7.71 17.70
C ALA A 76 15.49 -7.71 16.65
N LYS A 77 15.09 -8.90 16.17
CA LYS A 77 14.02 -9.03 15.18
C LYS A 77 12.62 -8.88 15.76
N ALA A 78 12.42 -9.28 17.01
CA ALA A 78 11.15 -9.04 17.71
C ALA A 78 10.89 -7.54 17.91
N ILE A 79 11.93 -6.75 18.25
CA ILE A 79 11.85 -5.29 18.31
C ILE A 79 11.49 -4.70 16.94
N ASP A 80 12.17 -5.14 15.88
CA ASP A 80 11.89 -4.72 14.51
C ASP A 80 10.44 -5.01 14.11
N ASP A 81 9.92 -6.20 14.42
CA ASP A 81 8.55 -6.61 14.12
C ASP A 81 7.52 -5.74 14.87
N VAL A 82 7.79 -5.38 16.13
CA VAL A 82 6.93 -4.49 16.91
C VAL A 82 6.95 -3.08 16.30
N TYR A 83 8.12 -2.54 15.94
CA TYR A 83 8.21 -1.25 15.27
C TYR A 83 7.38 -1.21 13.98
N VAL A 84 7.55 -2.20 13.11
CA VAL A 84 6.80 -2.29 11.84
C VAL A 84 5.29 -2.37 12.08
N ALA A 85 4.85 -3.12 13.08
CA ALA A 85 3.43 -3.20 13.44
C ALA A 85 2.88 -1.84 13.92
N TYR A 86 3.68 -1.07 14.66
CA TYR A 86 3.30 0.25 15.15
C TYR A 86 3.43 1.37 14.11
N GLN A 87 4.12 1.18 13.01
CA GLN A 87 4.36 2.21 11.99
C GLN A 87 3.05 2.82 11.48
N ASN A 88 2.08 2.00 11.10
CA ASN A 88 0.76 2.47 10.67
C ASN A 88 0.01 3.22 11.77
N LYS A 89 0.19 2.82 13.04
CA LYS A 89 -0.40 3.49 14.19
C LYS A 89 0.26 4.86 14.42
N PHE A 90 1.57 4.93 14.35
CA PHE A 90 2.32 6.20 14.45
C PHE A 90 1.94 7.15 13.31
N GLU A 91 1.85 6.65 12.09
CA GLU A 91 1.41 7.44 10.94
C GLU A 91 -0.04 7.93 11.09
N ALA A 92 -0.94 7.08 11.58
CA ALA A 92 -2.32 7.46 11.85
C ALA A 92 -2.41 8.55 12.95
N ILE A 93 -1.62 8.44 14.01
CA ILE A 93 -1.51 9.47 15.06
C ILE A 93 -0.97 10.76 14.46
N ASN A 94 0.15 10.72 13.73
CA ASN A 94 0.76 11.89 13.10
C ASN A 94 -0.19 12.56 12.10
N ASN A 95 -0.97 11.78 11.33
CA ASN A 95 -2.00 12.32 10.44
C ASN A 95 -3.16 12.99 11.19
N LYS A 96 -3.56 12.47 12.35
CA LYS A 96 -4.57 13.12 13.21
C LYS A 96 -4.02 14.34 13.93
N MET A 97 -2.71 14.40 14.18
CA MET A 97 -2.00 15.57 14.68
C MET A 97 -1.83 16.68 13.63
N LYS A 98 -2.27 16.50 12.39
CA LYS A 98 -2.41 17.58 11.39
C LYS A 98 -3.56 18.50 11.73
N PHE A 99 -3.58 19.17 12.75
CA PHE A 99 -4.51 20.01 13.48
C PHE A 99 -5.59 20.79 12.68
N VAL A 100 -5.81 20.56 11.40
CA VAL A 100 -6.79 21.28 10.56
C VAL A 100 -8.19 21.23 11.16
N HIS A 101 -8.65 20.05 11.58
CA HIS A 101 -9.94 19.91 12.25
C HIS A 101 -9.93 20.50 13.66
N THR A 102 -8.79 20.46 14.35
CA THR A 102 -8.61 20.99 15.69
C THR A 102 -8.70 22.52 15.72
N VAL A 103 -8.24 23.19 14.66
CA VAL A 103 -8.40 24.64 14.54
C VAL A 103 -9.88 25.00 14.70
N TYR A 104 -10.76 24.32 13.96
CA TYR A 104 -12.19 24.58 14.09
C TYR A 104 -12.75 24.20 15.46
N SER A 105 -12.54 22.95 15.90
CA SER A 105 -13.13 22.45 17.15
C SER A 105 -12.56 23.13 18.40
N GLY A 106 -11.28 23.44 18.41
CA GLY A 106 -10.62 24.12 19.51
C GLY A 106 -11.11 25.57 19.70
N PHE A 107 -11.21 26.31 18.57
CA PHE A 107 -11.77 27.67 18.63
C PHE A 107 -13.27 27.69 18.93
N GLU A 108 -14.01 26.68 18.47
CA GLU A 108 -15.42 26.51 18.81
C GLU A 108 -15.64 26.27 20.31
N ARG A 109 -14.87 25.36 20.94
CA ARG A 109 -14.94 25.11 22.38
C ARG A 109 -14.62 26.37 23.21
N TYR A 110 -13.62 27.10 22.77
CA TYR A 110 -13.24 28.34 23.46
C TYR A 110 -14.35 29.40 23.41
N LYS A 111 -15.12 29.47 22.35
CA LYS A 111 -16.29 30.36 22.24
C LYS A 111 -17.47 29.86 23.05
N ARG A 112 -17.74 28.55 23.04
CA ARG A 112 -18.86 27.98 23.85
C ARG A 112 -18.67 28.16 25.34
N THR A 113 -17.44 28.11 25.83
CA THR A 113 -17.15 28.35 27.25
C THR A 113 -17.22 29.82 27.67
N SER A 114 -16.96 30.77 26.75
CA SER A 114 -16.97 32.20 27.07
C SER A 114 -18.25 32.95 26.69
N ASN A 115 -18.96 32.62 25.59
CA ASN A 115 -20.08 33.40 25.07
C ASN A 115 -21.23 32.64 24.40
N GLY A 116 -21.30 31.31 24.41
CA GLY A 116 -22.48 30.53 23.94
C GLY A 116 -22.78 30.55 22.43
N HIS A 117 -21.89 31.03 21.56
CA HIS A 117 -22.16 31.24 20.13
C HIS A 117 -21.83 30.06 19.18
N LYS A 118 -22.58 29.94 18.06
CA LYS A 118 -22.57 28.81 17.11
C LYS A 118 -21.42 28.84 16.09
N ILE A 119 -21.15 27.65 15.49
CA ILE A 119 -20.08 27.32 14.52
C ILE A 119 -19.89 28.35 13.39
N GLY A 120 -20.96 29.03 12.90
CA GLY A 120 -20.89 30.00 11.82
C GLY A 120 -19.99 31.22 12.04
N GLU A 121 -19.69 31.57 13.31
CA GLU A 121 -18.87 32.72 13.63
C GLU A 121 -17.36 32.45 13.66
N ILE A 122 -16.95 31.19 13.76
CA ILE A 122 -15.53 30.80 13.68
C ILE A 122 -14.95 31.13 12.30
N LYS A 123 -15.74 30.94 11.25
CA LYS A 123 -15.35 31.30 9.87
C LYS A 123 -15.09 32.80 9.68
N LYS A 124 -15.62 33.65 10.56
CA LYS A 124 -15.37 35.10 10.58
C LYS A 124 -14.08 35.48 11.31
N ILE A 125 -13.60 34.63 12.23
CA ILE A 125 -12.39 34.89 13.05
C ILE A 125 -11.13 34.37 12.35
N ILE A 126 -11.23 33.21 11.67
CA ILE A 126 -10.11 32.56 10.98
C ILE A 126 -10.43 32.54 9.48
N ARG A 127 -9.59 33.15 8.71
CA ARG A 127 -9.69 33.13 7.25
C ARG A 127 -9.34 31.75 6.73
N LYS A 128 -9.97 31.34 5.62
CA LYS A 128 -9.78 30.01 5.03
C LYS A 128 -8.31 29.72 4.67
N ASP A 129 -7.58 30.74 4.25
CA ASP A 129 -6.15 30.70 3.92
C ASP A 129 -5.24 30.58 5.16
N GLU A 130 -5.72 30.96 6.35
CA GLU A 130 -4.98 30.87 7.61
C GLU A 130 -5.08 29.50 8.29
N ILE A 131 -6.01 28.63 7.90
CA ILE A 131 -6.25 27.33 8.59
C ILE A 131 -5.02 26.42 8.53
N THR A 132 -4.40 26.27 7.37
CA THR A 132 -3.22 25.41 7.22
C THR A 132 -2.01 25.97 7.97
N PRO A 133 -1.65 27.25 7.85
CA PRO A 133 -0.58 27.85 8.67
C PRO A 133 -0.84 27.72 10.17
N LEU A 134 -2.07 27.97 10.62
CA LEU A 134 -2.44 27.84 12.04
C LEU A 134 -2.38 26.39 12.53
N SER A 135 -2.78 25.43 11.70
CA SER A 135 -2.63 24.00 11.98
C SER A 135 -1.16 23.61 12.18
N ILE A 136 -0.25 24.16 11.39
CA ILE A 136 1.20 23.97 11.53
C ILE A 136 1.69 24.57 12.86
N THR A 137 1.23 25.77 13.20
CA THR A 137 1.56 26.43 14.48
C THR A 137 1.12 25.58 15.66
N LEU A 138 -0.12 25.05 15.67
CA LEU A 138 -0.61 24.18 16.74
C LEU A 138 0.18 22.86 16.83
N SER A 139 0.54 22.28 15.70
CA SER A 139 1.39 21.08 15.67
C SER A 139 2.76 21.33 16.30
N TYR A 140 3.32 22.49 16.02
CA TYR A 140 4.61 22.91 16.58
C TYR A 140 4.54 23.10 18.10
N LEU A 141 3.54 23.82 18.58
CA LEU A 141 3.31 24.04 20.01
C LEU A 141 3.04 22.73 20.77
N ALA A 142 2.29 21.80 20.18
CA ALA A 142 2.06 20.48 20.76
C ALA A 142 3.33 19.64 20.90
N LYS A 143 4.30 19.84 20.00
CA LYS A 143 5.56 19.08 19.99
C LYS A 143 6.59 19.62 20.98
N TYR A 144 6.79 20.92 21.03
CA TYR A 144 7.91 21.54 21.75
C TYR A 144 7.55 22.08 23.15
N GLY A 145 6.28 22.16 23.48
CA GLY A 145 5.85 22.56 24.85
C GLY A 145 5.98 24.05 25.14
N GLN A 146 5.80 24.41 26.40
CA GLN A 146 5.58 25.79 26.83
C GLN A 146 6.87 26.61 27.08
N GLU A 147 7.85 26.06 27.80
CA GLU A 147 8.90 26.88 28.42
C GLU A 147 10.00 27.40 27.50
N SER A 148 10.14 26.85 26.29
CA SER A 148 11.23 27.24 25.40
C SER A 148 10.80 27.57 23.97
N THR A 149 9.50 27.54 23.66
CA THR A 149 9.03 27.64 22.27
C THR A 149 9.36 29.00 21.65
N VAL A 150 9.10 30.11 22.35
CA VAL A 150 9.36 31.46 21.82
C VAL A 150 10.84 31.73 21.74
N ASP A 151 11.60 31.38 22.77
CA ASP A 151 13.05 31.57 22.81
C ASP A 151 13.77 30.68 21.79
N PHE A 152 13.32 29.43 21.66
CA PHE A 152 13.81 28.51 20.64
C PHE A 152 13.52 29.05 19.24
N ILE A 153 12.31 29.57 18.98
CA ILE A 153 11.94 30.15 17.68
C ILE A 153 12.81 31.36 17.38
N ASN A 154 12.95 32.27 18.33
CA ASN A 154 13.77 33.47 18.17
C ASN A 154 15.25 33.14 17.91
N THR A 155 15.79 32.14 18.59
CA THR A 155 17.15 31.65 18.38
C THR A 155 17.28 30.97 17.02
N SER A 156 16.30 30.17 16.63
CA SER A 156 16.28 29.46 15.34
C SER A 156 16.17 30.40 14.15
N ILE A 157 15.46 31.53 14.27
CA ILE A 157 15.37 32.56 13.23
C ILE A 157 16.75 33.12 12.89
N LYS A 158 17.64 33.29 13.88
CA LYS A 158 18.96 33.89 13.68
C LYS A 158 19.87 33.05 12.77
N SER A 159 19.71 31.72 12.79
CA SER A 159 20.55 30.76 12.04
C SER A 159 19.83 30.11 10.84
N ALA A 160 18.57 30.46 10.58
CA ALA A 160 17.73 29.82 9.57
C ALA A 160 17.92 30.45 8.16
N ASP A 161 17.69 29.63 7.12
CA ASP A 161 17.52 30.10 5.75
C ASP A 161 16.20 30.91 5.59
N GLU A 162 16.06 31.65 4.49
CA GLU A 162 14.90 32.55 4.27
C GLU A 162 13.53 31.84 4.34
N ASN A 163 13.42 30.59 3.86
CA ASN A 163 12.17 29.84 3.95
C ASN A 163 11.83 29.44 5.38
N LYS A 164 12.83 29.05 6.16
CA LYS A 164 12.66 28.70 7.58
C LYS A 164 12.41 29.95 8.43
N LYS A 165 13.05 31.07 8.13
CA LYS A 165 12.74 32.36 8.79
C LYS A 165 11.29 32.72 8.60
N LYS A 166 10.77 32.68 7.35
CA LYS A 166 9.36 32.95 7.05
C LYS A 166 8.42 31.97 7.78
N PHE A 167 8.79 30.70 7.89
CA PHE A 167 8.05 29.70 8.65
C PHE A 167 7.95 30.07 10.15
N TYR A 168 9.07 30.35 10.78
CA TYR A 168 9.09 30.74 12.20
C TYR A 168 8.39 32.07 12.45
N GLN A 169 8.53 33.04 11.55
CA GLN A 169 7.83 34.31 11.63
C GLN A 169 6.31 34.15 11.58
N ASN A 170 5.79 33.24 10.76
CA ASN A 170 4.37 32.92 10.73
C ASN A 170 3.88 32.31 12.06
N ILE A 171 4.68 31.48 12.72
CA ILE A 171 4.35 30.94 14.04
C ILE A 171 4.25 32.08 15.07
N LEU A 172 5.24 32.98 15.11
CA LEU A 172 5.22 34.14 16.02
C LEU A 172 4.03 35.06 15.76
N ASN A 173 3.71 35.33 14.49
CA ASN A 173 2.54 36.16 14.11
C ASN A 173 1.22 35.51 14.60
N HIS A 174 1.07 34.19 14.48
CA HIS A 174 -0.11 33.50 15.02
C HIS A 174 -0.16 33.55 16.55
N ILE A 175 0.98 33.39 17.22
CA ILE A 175 1.08 33.52 18.68
C ILE A 175 0.67 34.94 19.12
N GLY A 176 1.16 35.96 18.44
CA GLY A 176 0.79 37.37 18.71
C GLY A 176 -0.71 37.63 18.44
N LYS A 177 -1.26 37.11 17.34
CA LYS A 177 -2.68 37.33 16.98
C LYS A 177 -3.67 36.60 17.90
N PHE A 178 -3.39 35.39 18.35
CA PHE A 178 -4.34 34.53 19.04
C PHE A 178 -4.00 34.30 20.52
N GLY A 179 -2.82 34.68 20.97
CA GLY A 179 -2.28 34.47 22.32
C GLY A 179 -1.65 33.07 22.48
N PHE A 180 -0.49 33.04 23.15
CA PHE A 180 0.28 31.81 23.36
C PHE A 180 -0.51 30.76 24.14
N ASP A 181 -1.01 31.15 25.35
CA ASP A 181 -1.71 30.23 26.23
C ASP A 181 -2.95 29.59 25.60
N ARG A 182 -3.66 30.38 24.83
CA ARG A 182 -4.84 29.90 24.12
C ARG A 182 -4.48 28.85 23.07
N LEU A 183 -3.50 29.13 22.21
CA LEU A 183 -3.05 28.20 21.18
C LEU A 183 -2.44 26.95 21.79
N PHE A 184 -1.62 27.11 22.79
CA PHE A 184 -0.98 26.01 23.50
C PHE A 184 -2.02 25.10 24.17
N ARG A 185 -3.01 25.63 24.87
CA ARG A 185 -4.10 24.85 25.47
C ARG A 185 -4.85 24.04 24.40
N ILE A 186 -5.24 24.69 23.30
CA ILE A 186 -5.91 23.99 22.19
C ILE A 186 -5.05 22.84 21.64
N ALA A 187 -3.76 23.08 21.47
CA ALA A 187 -2.82 22.08 20.98
C ALA A 187 -2.67 20.90 21.94
N GLN A 188 -2.54 21.16 23.24
CA GLN A 188 -2.41 20.13 24.28
C GLN A 188 -3.70 19.33 24.47
N GLU A 189 -4.85 19.97 24.53
CA GLU A 189 -6.14 19.27 24.64
C GLU A 189 -6.33 18.30 23.44
N HIS A 190 -6.02 18.75 22.24
CA HIS A 190 -6.12 17.90 21.07
C HIS A 190 -5.13 16.74 21.11
N LYS A 191 -3.86 17.02 21.47
CA LYS A 191 -2.83 16.00 21.62
C LYS A 191 -3.28 14.93 22.61
N THR A 192 -3.77 15.33 23.79
CA THR A 192 -4.27 14.42 24.82
C THR A 192 -5.42 13.55 24.28
N LEU A 193 -6.41 14.16 23.62
CA LEU A 193 -7.55 13.42 23.05
C LEU A 193 -7.11 12.39 21.99
N VAL A 194 -6.15 12.75 21.14
CA VAL A 194 -5.62 11.82 20.14
C VAL A 194 -4.83 10.71 20.81
N MET A 195 -3.94 11.04 21.75
CA MET A 195 -3.13 10.05 22.46
C MET A 195 -4.00 9.08 23.25
N ASP A 196 -4.99 9.56 24.02
CA ASP A 196 -5.94 8.73 24.78
C ASP A 196 -6.70 7.75 23.88
N ARG A 197 -7.10 8.22 22.70
CA ARG A 197 -7.80 7.34 21.75
C ARG A 197 -6.92 6.21 21.26
N TYR A 198 -5.66 6.49 20.95
CA TYR A 198 -4.75 5.49 20.37
C TYR A 198 -4.04 4.64 21.43
N SER A 199 -3.93 5.11 22.69
CA SER A 199 -3.32 4.33 23.78
C SER A 199 -4.24 3.29 24.41
N ARG A 200 -5.55 3.32 24.12
CA ARG A 200 -6.54 2.41 24.73
C ARG A 200 -6.24 0.93 24.51
N TYR A 201 -5.71 0.59 23.33
CA TYR A 201 -5.49 -0.80 22.96
C TYR A 201 -4.09 -0.98 22.38
N PRO A 202 -3.22 -1.78 23.01
CA PRO A 202 -1.94 -2.18 22.42
C PRO A 202 -2.20 -3.09 21.20
N ILE A 203 -1.20 -3.17 20.33
CA ILE A 203 -1.23 -4.13 19.23
C ILE A 203 -0.98 -5.52 19.79
N VAL A 204 -1.87 -6.47 19.53
CA VAL A 204 -1.76 -7.85 20.02
C VAL A 204 -1.27 -8.76 18.90
N PHE A 205 -0.13 -9.40 19.13
CA PHE A 205 0.43 -10.43 18.24
C PHE A 205 -0.20 -11.78 18.60
N LYS A 206 -1.06 -12.29 17.70
CA LYS A 206 -1.76 -13.58 17.87
C LYS A 206 -1.19 -14.67 16.96
N SER A 207 -0.61 -14.29 15.84
CA SER A 207 -0.06 -15.22 14.86
C SER A 207 1.26 -15.79 15.36
N LEU A 208 1.41 -17.13 15.29
CA LEU A 208 2.67 -17.82 15.58
C LEU A 208 3.71 -17.55 14.47
N THR A 209 4.02 -16.27 14.29
CA THR A 209 4.97 -15.79 13.26
C THR A 209 6.07 -14.97 13.91
N PHE A 210 7.32 -15.34 13.61
CA PHE A 210 8.49 -14.62 14.09
C PHE A 210 9.56 -14.49 13.00
N SER A 211 10.35 -13.44 13.09
CA SER A 211 11.45 -13.17 12.17
C SER A 211 12.77 -13.71 12.71
N VAL A 212 13.57 -14.27 11.82
CA VAL A 212 14.90 -14.82 12.14
C VAL A 212 15.93 -14.08 11.29
N LYS A 213 17.00 -13.60 11.93
CA LYS A 213 18.15 -13.04 11.21
C LYS A 213 18.85 -14.17 10.44
N SER A 214 19.06 -14.00 9.14
CA SER A 214 19.89 -14.92 8.38
C SER A 214 21.36 -14.72 8.79
N GLY A 215 21.95 -15.77 9.32
CA GLY A 215 23.37 -15.83 9.65
C GLY A 215 23.98 -17.04 8.99
N LEU A 216 25.30 -17.16 9.05
CA LEU A 216 26.07 -18.30 8.48
C LEU A 216 25.54 -19.68 8.92
N ASN A 217 24.83 -19.76 10.04
CA ASN A 217 24.28 -21.01 10.60
C ASN A 217 22.83 -21.31 10.19
N ASN A 218 22.16 -20.42 9.44
CA ASN A 218 20.76 -20.55 9.04
C ASN A 218 20.63 -20.74 7.51
N LEU A 219 21.66 -21.27 6.88
CA LEU A 219 21.69 -21.50 5.46
C LEU A 219 20.74 -22.64 5.07
N ILE A 220 20.08 -22.48 3.94
CA ILE A 220 19.37 -23.56 3.28
C ILE A 220 20.44 -24.54 2.80
N SER A 221 20.40 -25.75 3.32
CA SER A 221 21.21 -26.84 2.80
C SER A 221 20.40 -27.67 1.82
N TYR A 222 20.97 -27.95 0.65
CA TYR A 222 20.34 -28.74 -0.41
C TYR A 222 20.69 -30.21 -0.25
N ASN A 223 19.69 -31.05 -0.48
CA ASN A 223 19.94 -32.47 -0.67
C ASN A 223 20.14 -32.71 -2.19
N LYS A 224 21.28 -33.27 -2.58
CA LYS A 224 21.59 -33.58 -3.98
C LYS A 224 20.74 -34.72 -4.57
N ASN A 225 20.00 -35.45 -3.76
CA ASN A 225 19.13 -36.54 -4.20
C ASN A 225 17.73 -36.02 -4.54
N TYR A 226 17.52 -35.72 -5.80
CA TYR A 226 16.31 -35.10 -6.35
C TYR A 226 15.05 -35.98 -6.38
N ASN A 227 15.12 -37.24 -5.98
CA ASN A 227 13.99 -38.20 -6.03
C ASN A 227 13.17 -38.27 -4.73
N SER A 228 13.42 -37.41 -3.76
CA SER A 228 12.65 -37.37 -2.52
C SER A 228 11.71 -36.16 -2.50
N ASN A 229 10.56 -36.31 -1.84
CA ASN A 229 9.63 -35.20 -1.55
C ASN A 229 10.27 -34.09 -0.69
N ILE A 230 11.52 -34.27 -0.25
CA ILE A 230 12.32 -33.33 0.51
C ILE A 230 13.59 -33.06 -0.29
N ASN A 231 13.68 -31.88 -0.83
CA ASN A 231 14.84 -31.48 -1.64
C ASN A 231 15.70 -30.38 -1.00
N SER A 232 15.27 -29.85 0.16
CA SER A 232 16.00 -28.82 0.90
C SER A 232 15.72 -28.82 2.39
N PHE A 233 16.61 -28.22 3.16
CA PHE A 233 16.47 -28.02 4.59
C PHE A 233 16.75 -26.56 4.95
N VAL A 234 15.90 -25.99 5.80
CA VAL A 234 16.16 -24.70 6.45
C VAL A 234 16.65 -24.98 7.87
N ASN A 235 17.88 -24.60 8.16
CA ASN A 235 18.48 -24.79 9.46
C ASN A 235 18.14 -23.61 10.37
N LEU A 236 17.36 -23.86 11.41
CA LEU A 236 16.95 -22.87 12.40
C LEU A 236 17.73 -23.11 13.70
N CYS A 237 18.48 -22.11 14.14
CA CYS A 237 19.10 -22.09 15.45
C CYS A 237 18.08 -21.55 16.45
N ILE A 238 17.53 -22.42 17.32
CA ILE A 238 16.53 -22.07 18.33
C ILE A 238 17.20 -21.48 19.57
N SER A 239 18.35 -22.00 19.96
CA SER A 239 19.20 -21.50 21.04
C SER A 239 20.67 -21.82 20.76
N ARG A 240 21.57 -21.37 21.62
CA ARG A 240 23.03 -21.55 21.46
C ARG A 240 23.43 -23.00 21.16
N HIS A 241 22.67 -23.96 21.69
CA HIS A 241 22.99 -25.42 21.58
C HIS A 241 21.92 -26.21 20.83
N VAL A 242 20.79 -25.59 20.43
CA VAL A 242 19.67 -26.30 19.81
C VAL A 242 19.44 -25.82 18.40
N ARG A 243 19.69 -26.69 17.43
CA ARG A 243 19.41 -26.46 16.00
C ARG A 243 18.30 -27.37 15.53
N CYS A 244 17.40 -26.86 14.70
CA CYS A 244 16.34 -27.61 14.03
C CYS A 244 16.48 -27.47 12.52
N SER A 245 16.65 -28.59 11.83
CA SER A 245 16.57 -28.64 10.37
C SER A 245 15.12 -28.86 9.96
N ILE A 246 14.52 -27.88 9.30
CA ILE A 246 13.15 -27.90 8.79
C ILE A 246 13.21 -28.41 7.36
N PRO A 247 12.66 -29.62 7.07
CA PRO A 247 12.60 -30.14 5.72
C PRO A 247 11.58 -29.33 4.90
N VAL A 248 11.96 -28.88 3.73
CA VAL A 248 11.08 -28.15 2.82
C VAL A 248 11.14 -28.75 1.42
N SER A 249 10.06 -28.64 0.67
CA SER A 249 10.05 -29.00 -0.73
C SER A 249 9.72 -27.78 -1.59
N TYR A 250 10.28 -27.76 -2.77
CA TYR A 250 9.94 -26.80 -3.82
C TYR A 250 9.77 -27.54 -5.16
N SER A 251 8.96 -26.98 -6.06
CA SER A 251 8.72 -27.60 -7.36
C SER A 251 9.96 -27.51 -8.26
N SER A 252 10.08 -28.42 -9.22
CA SER A 252 11.18 -28.46 -10.20
C SER A 252 11.32 -27.16 -10.98
N ASP A 253 10.23 -26.44 -11.22
CA ASP A 253 10.21 -25.16 -11.90
C ASP A 253 10.96 -24.05 -11.15
N TYR A 254 11.26 -24.29 -9.87
CA TYR A 254 12.01 -23.39 -9.01
C TYR A 254 13.51 -23.62 -8.97
N HIS A 255 14.05 -24.65 -9.64
CA HIS A 255 15.50 -24.91 -9.63
C HIS A 255 16.33 -23.73 -10.15
N GLY A 256 15.85 -23.04 -11.19
CA GLY A 256 16.46 -21.81 -11.68
C GLY A 256 16.43 -20.68 -10.66
N ASP A 257 15.32 -20.55 -9.95
CA ASP A 257 15.10 -19.54 -8.93
C ASP A 257 15.94 -19.79 -7.67
N MET A 258 16.08 -21.06 -7.23
CA MET A 258 16.83 -21.37 -6.01
C MET A 258 18.33 -21.08 -6.16
N LYS A 259 18.95 -21.33 -7.32
CA LYS A 259 20.32 -20.88 -7.60
C LYS A 259 20.45 -19.36 -7.54
N ARG A 260 19.38 -18.64 -7.83
CA ARG A 260 19.28 -17.18 -7.69
C ARG A 260 19.14 -16.78 -6.21
N TYR A 261 18.38 -17.54 -5.39
CA TYR A 261 18.24 -17.31 -3.94
C TYR A 261 19.52 -17.59 -3.17
N GLU A 262 20.37 -18.51 -3.60
CA GLU A 262 21.70 -18.72 -3.03
C GLU A 262 22.59 -17.46 -3.13
N LYS A 263 22.42 -16.66 -4.17
CA LYS A 263 23.14 -15.41 -4.39
C LYS A 263 22.50 -14.20 -3.70
N LEU A 264 21.27 -14.35 -3.16
CA LEU A 264 20.57 -13.28 -2.48
C LEU A 264 20.97 -13.28 -1.01
N ASN A 265 21.67 -12.24 -0.58
CA ASN A 265 21.90 -11.93 0.83
C ASN A 265 20.56 -11.55 1.48
N THR A 266 19.71 -12.55 1.78
CA THR A 266 18.53 -12.33 2.58
C THR A 266 18.96 -12.00 3.99
N THR A 267 18.68 -10.77 4.44
CA THR A 267 19.05 -10.32 5.79
C THR A 267 18.21 -11.00 6.88
N TYR A 268 17.04 -11.51 6.52
CA TYR A 268 16.15 -12.24 7.44
C TYR A 268 15.10 -13.06 6.69
N TYR A 269 14.52 -14.03 7.38
CA TYR A 269 13.35 -14.77 6.93
C TYR A 269 12.34 -14.89 8.10
N LYS A 270 11.09 -15.24 7.79
CA LYS A 270 10.04 -15.41 8.79
C LYS A 270 9.65 -16.89 8.89
N ILE A 271 9.40 -17.33 10.10
CA ILE A 271 8.80 -18.63 10.41
C ILE A 271 7.36 -18.39 10.82
N HIS A 272 6.44 -19.09 10.18
CA HIS A 272 5.02 -19.12 10.53
C HIS A 272 4.61 -20.55 10.85
N LEU A 273 3.96 -20.76 11.98
CA LEU A 273 3.45 -22.06 12.39
C LEU A 273 1.94 -22.14 12.16
N ASP A 274 1.52 -23.19 11.47
CA ASP A 274 0.12 -23.59 11.34
C ASP A 274 -0.18 -24.65 12.39
N ASP A 275 -0.80 -24.24 13.50
CA ASP A 275 -1.09 -25.12 14.63
C ASP A 275 -2.11 -26.21 14.32
N ILE A 276 -3.00 -25.97 13.36
CA ILE A 276 -4.02 -26.93 12.96
C ILE A 276 -3.38 -28.06 12.17
N LYS A 277 -2.55 -27.72 11.19
CA LYS A 277 -1.87 -28.69 10.32
C LYS A 277 -0.54 -29.20 10.88
N LYS A 278 -0.08 -28.62 12.02
CA LYS A 278 1.25 -28.87 12.58
C LYS A 278 2.39 -28.71 11.56
N GLN A 279 2.25 -27.70 10.71
CA GLN A 279 3.20 -27.36 9.65
C GLN A 279 3.96 -26.08 9.96
N VAL A 280 5.18 -26.02 9.49
CA VAL A 280 6.01 -24.81 9.54
C VAL A 280 6.11 -24.24 8.13
N ARG A 281 5.83 -22.96 7.98
CA ARG A 281 6.04 -22.21 6.73
C ARG A 281 7.22 -21.28 6.91
N VAL A 282 8.18 -21.38 6.00
CA VAL A 282 9.34 -20.49 5.96
C VAL A 282 9.13 -19.47 4.85
N LEU A 283 9.14 -18.18 5.22
CA LEU A 283 8.87 -17.07 4.33
C LEU A 283 10.15 -16.27 4.11
N PHE A 284 10.70 -16.33 2.92
CA PHE A 284 11.85 -15.54 2.51
C PHE A 284 11.39 -14.22 1.88
N CYS A 285 11.87 -13.10 2.40
CA CYS A 285 11.69 -11.79 1.76
C CYS A 285 12.87 -11.54 0.83
N VAL A 286 12.59 -11.33 -0.44
CA VAL A 286 13.59 -11.18 -1.50
C VAL A 286 13.38 -9.82 -2.17
N ASP A 287 14.48 -9.13 -2.48
CA ASP A 287 14.40 -7.89 -3.26
C ASP A 287 14.06 -8.23 -4.71
N GLY A 288 12.92 -7.72 -5.19
CA GLY A 288 12.36 -8.06 -6.50
C GLY A 288 13.08 -7.44 -7.70
N ASP A 289 13.84 -6.38 -7.48
CA ASP A 289 14.40 -5.58 -8.59
C ASP A 289 15.51 -6.27 -9.39
N ARG A 290 16.08 -7.33 -8.87
CA ARG A 290 17.12 -8.10 -9.59
C ARG A 290 16.56 -9.01 -10.68
N TYR A 291 15.24 -9.14 -10.80
CA TYR A 291 14.55 -10.08 -11.71
C TYR A 291 13.38 -9.46 -12.43
N LEU A 292 13.47 -8.19 -12.77
CA LEU A 292 12.50 -7.58 -13.68
C LEU A 292 12.76 -8.14 -15.09
N PRO A 293 11.72 -8.64 -15.77
CA PRO A 293 11.84 -9.04 -17.17
C PRO A 293 12.34 -7.86 -18.01
N GLU A 294 13.29 -8.13 -18.89
CA GLU A 294 13.86 -7.12 -19.78
C GLU A 294 12.94 -6.87 -20.99
N VAL A 295 12.88 -5.61 -21.43
CA VAL A 295 12.16 -5.18 -22.62
C VAL A 295 13.16 -4.72 -23.66
N SER A 296 13.22 -5.46 -24.77
CA SER A 296 13.97 -5.09 -25.97
C SER A 296 13.06 -4.42 -27.01
N ASP A 297 13.64 -3.80 -28.04
CA ASP A 297 12.88 -3.14 -29.11
C ASP A 297 11.98 -4.11 -29.90
N ASN A 298 12.31 -5.39 -29.92
CA ASN A 298 11.53 -6.45 -30.58
C ASN A 298 10.47 -7.08 -29.66
N THR A 299 10.33 -6.61 -28.42
CA THR A 299 9.36 -7.17 -27.48
C THR A 299 7.94 -6.82 -27.88
N MET A 300 7.11 -7.82 -28.15
CA MET A 300 5.69 -7.61 -28.43
C MET A 300 4.97 -7.03 -27.21
N THR A 301 4.19 -5.97 -27.46
CA THR A 301 3.56 -5.16 -26.41
C THR A 301 2.05 -5.15 -26.55
N ILE A 302 1.34 -5.35 -25.44
CA ILE A 302 -0.11 -5.27 -25.34
C ILE A 302 -0.54 -4.24 -24.27
N GLY A 303 -1.67 -3.56 -24.51
CA GLY A 303 -2.31 -2.70 -23.50
C GLY A 303 -3.40 -3.46 -22.76
N ILE A 304 -3.54 -3.22 -21.47
CA ILE A 304 -4.62 -3.76 -20.63
C ILE A 304 -5.32 -2.62 -19.92
N ASP A 305 -6.63 -2.53 -20.11
CA ASP A 305 -7.54 -1.70 -19.32
C ASP A 305 -8.15 -2.54 -18.19
N VAL A 306 -8.25 -1.96 -16.99
CA VAL A 306 -8.81 -2.58 -15.80
C VAL A 306 -10.18 -1.98 -15.51
N ASN A 307 -11.23 -2.78 -15.59
CA ASN A 307 -12.59 -2.34 -15.35
C ASN A 307 -13.24 -3.13 -14.20
N ILE A 308 -14.15 -2.46 -13.48
CA ILE A 308 -14.86 -3.06 -12.33
C ILE A 308 -16.25 -3.52 -12.72
N LYS A 309 -16.89 -2.82 -13.64
CA LYS A 309 -18.32 -3.03 -13.94
C LYS A 309 -18.57 -4.14 -14.96
N HIS A 310 -17.73 -4.27 -15.98
CA HIS A 310 -17.99 -5.16 -17.11
C HIS A 310 -17.00 -6.32 -17.20
N ASN A 311 -15.75 -6.04 -17.45
CA ASN A 311 -14.70 -7.05 -17.56
C ASN A 311 -13.53 -6.64 -16.67
N LEU A 312 -12.92 -7.59 -15.96
CA LEU A 312 -11.78 -7.24 -15.10
C LEU A 312 -10.60 -6.73 -15.92
N PHE A 313 -10.29 -7.40 -17.02
CA PHE A 313 -9.22 -7.02 -17.95
C PHE A 313 -9.75 -7.03 -19.38
N SER A 314 -9.57 -5.91 -20.07
CA SER A 314 -9.81 -5.78 -21.51
C SER A 314 -8.47 -5.51 -22.21
N LEU A 315 -8.10 -6.32 -23.18
CA LEU A 315 -6.83 -6.27 -23.86
C LEU A 315 -6.95 -5.53 -25.20
N SER A 316 -5.86 -4.90 -25.64
CA SER A 316 -5.84 -4.11 -26.88
C SER A 316 -5.95 -4.95 -28.17
N ASP A 317 -5.94 -6.25 -28.09
CA ASP A 317 -6.24 -7.19 -29.19
C ASP A 317 -7.71 -7.63 -29.23
N GLY A 318 -8.55 -7.10 -28.33
CA GLY A 318 -9.95 -7.44 -28.23
C GLY A 318 -10.30 -8.55 -27.25
N SER A 319 -9.30 -9.23 -26.69
CA SER A 319 -9.53 -10.29 -25.71
C SER A 319 -9.99 -9.70 -24.37
N VAL A 320 -10.89 -10.42 -23.68
CA VAL A 320 -11.43 -9.98 -22.39
C VAL A 320 -11.37 -11.11 -21.37
N PHE A 321 -11.12 -10.76 -20.11
CA PHE A 321 -11.10 -11.67 -18.97
C PHE A 321 -11.96 -11.10 -17.85
N ASP A 322 -12.90 -11.88 -17.39
CA ASP A 322 -13.85 -11.44 -16.35
C ASP A 322 -13.88 -12.40 -15.16
N TYR A 323 -14.49 -11.93 -14.07
CA TYR A 323 -14.66 -12.68 -12.83
C TYR A 323 -16.10 -13.20 -12.69
N ASP A 324 -16.27 -14.24 -11.86
CA ASP A 324 -17.60 -14.73 -11.48
C ASP A 324 -18.29 -13.70 -10.56
N ARG A 325 -19.28 -13.02 -11.10
CA ARG A 325 -20.03 -11.95 -10.44
C ARG A 325 -20.92 -12.48 -9.31
N THR A 326 -21.20 -13.78 -9.29
CA THR A 326 -22.00 -14.42 -8.23
C THR A 326 -21.34 -14.24 -6.87
N LEU A 327 -19.99 -14.38 -6.81
CA LEU A 327 -19.24 -14.17 -5.58
C LEU A 327 -19.29 -12.72 -5.09
N LEU A 328 -19.28 -11.75 -6.00
CA LEU A 328 -19.41 -10.33 -5.65
C LEU A 328 -20.80 -10.00 -5.14
N LYS A 329 -21.83 -10.58 -5.77
CA LYS A 329 -23.22 -10.46 -5.31
C LYS A 329 -23.38 -11.06 -3.91
N ASP A 330 -22.90 -12.28 -3.69
CA ASP A 330 -22.91 -12.93 -2.38
C ASP A 330 -22.25 -12.07 -1.29
N TYR A 331 -21.12 -11.45 -1.63
CA TYR A 331 -20.42 -10.55 -0.72
C TYR A 331 -21.25 -9.31 -0.39
N CYS A 332 -21.82 -8.65 -1.40
CA CYS A 332 -22.67 -7.47 -1.22
C CYS A 332 -23.92 -7.78 -0.40
N ASP A 333 -24.55 -8.94 -0.63
CA ASP A 333 -25.73 -9.40 0.11
C ASP A 333 -25.41 -9.63 1.60
N GLU A 334 -24.30 -10.29 1.92
CA GLU A 334 -23.88 -10.48 3.31
C GLU A 334 -23.53 -9.14 4.00
N MET A 335 -22.92 -8.21 3.29
CA MET A 335 -22.63 -6.87 3.83
C MET A 335 -23.90 -6.06 4.04
N THR A 336 -24.90 -6.16 3.15
CA THR A 336 -26.21 -5.49 3.30
C THR A 336 -26.96 -6.03 4.51
N LYS A 337 -26.99 -7.36 4.70
CA LYS A 337 -27.56 -7.97 5.91
C LYS A 337 -26.89 -7.47 7.18
N LEU A 338 -25.57 -7.30 7.14
CA LEU A 338 -24.80 -6.78 8.28
C LEU A 338 -25.15 -5.33 8.60
N ASP A 339 -25.26 -4.47 7.59
CA ASP A 339 -25.60 -3.06 7.78
C ASP A 339 -27.02 -2.89 8.29
N THR A 340 -27.97 -3.73 7.81
CA THR A 340 -29.34 -3.74 8.33
C THR A 340 -29.38 -4.12 9.81
N ILE A 341 -28.54 -5.06 10.27
CA ILE A 341 -28.46 -5.42 11.70
C ILE A 341 -27.84 -4.27 12.49
N LYS A 342 -26.76 -3.65 11.98
CA LYS A 342 -26.08 -2.53 12.65
C LYS A 342 -26.96 -1.28 12.73
N SER A 343 -27.80 -1.03 11.74
CA SER A 343 -28.74 0.10 11.78
C SER A 343 -29.79 -0.05 12.88
N ARG A 344 -30.21 -1.28 13.17
CA ARG A 344 -31.16 -1.61 14.25
C ARG A 344 -30.50 -1.70 15.62
N CYS A 345 -29.23 -2.13 15.67
CA CYS A 345 -28.45 -2.29 16.88
C CYS A 345 -27.01 -1.77 16.65
N PRO A 346 -26.75 -0.46 16.89
CA PRO A 346 -25.43 0.15 16.64
C PRO A 346 -24.28 -0.51 17.40
N SER A 347 -24.56 -1.10 18.58
CA SER A 347 -23.58 -1.82 19.41
C SER A 347 -23.31 -3.25 18.97
N TYR A 348 -23.98 -3.73 17.89
CA TYR A 348 -23.84 -5.11 17.42
C TYR A 348 -22.38 -5.43 17.02
N GLN A 349 -21.85 -6.47 17.64
CA GLN A 349 -20.57 -7.06 17.27
C GLN A 349 -20.76 -8.28 16.37
N ILE A 350 -19.98 -8.36 15.31
CA ILE A 350 -20.08 -9.47 14.36
C ILE A 350 -19.68 -10.77 15.04
N GLY A 351 -20.60 -11.74 15.08
CA GLY A 351 -20.32 -13.08 15.61
C GLY A 351 -19.30 -13.84 14.76
N LYS A 352 -18.49 -14.69 15.39
CA LYS A 352 -17.41 -15.47 14.75
C LYS A 352 -17.86 -16.24 13.50
N LYS A 353 -19.04 -16.85 13.52
CA LYS A 353 -19.59 -17.61 12.36
C LYS A 353 -19.82 -16.71 11.13
N ARG A 354 -20.42 -15.53 11.33
CA ARG A 354 -20.66 -14.59 10.23
C ARG A 354 -19.39 -13.98 9.71
N GLN A 355 -18.46 -13.61 10.59
CA GLN A 355 -17.14 -13.14 10.19
C GLN A 355 -16.41 -14.18 9.34
N ALA A 356 -16.39 -15.45 9.77
CA ALA A 356 -15.77 -16.53 9.01
C ALA A 356 -16.42 -16.74 7.63
N LYS A 357 -17.75 -16.56 7.51
CA LYS A 357 -18.45 -16.61 6.21
C LYS A 357 -17.98 -15.49 5.28
N ILE A 358 -17.93 -14.25 5.77
CA ILE A 358 -17.47 -13.08 5.00
C ILE A 358 -16.01 -13.28 4.57
N ASP A 359 -15.16 -13.72 5.47
CA ASP A 359 -13.72 -13.93 5.18
C ASP A 359 -13.53 -15.07 4.15
N LYS A 360 -14.36 -16.11 4.19
CA LYS A 360 -14.38 -17.17 3.18
C LYS A 360 -14.75 -16.65 1.79
N ILE A 361 -15.76 -15.77 1.69
CA ILE A 361 -16.14 -15.16 0.41
C ILE A 361 -15.02 -14.26 -0.10
N ARG A 362 -14.44 -13.41 0.75
CA ARG A 362 -13.28 -12.55 0.40
C ARG A 362 -12.10 -13.38 -0.13
N SER A 363 -11.78 -14.48 0.55
CA SER A 363 -10.71 -15.38 0.11
C SER A 363 -11.00 -15.99 -1.25
N LYS A 364 -12.24 -16.38 -1.53
CA LYS A 364 -12.63 -16.90 -2.85
C LYS A 364 -12.48 -15.85 -3.95
N ILE A 365 -12.92 -14.60 -3.69
CA ILE A 365 -12.77 -13.48 -4.64
C ILE A 365 -11.28 -13.24 -4.92
N HIS A 366 -10.44 -13.18 -3.88
CA HIS A 366 -9.00 -13.00 -4.04
C HIS A 366 -8.35 -14.14 -4.86
N HIS A 367 -8.67 -15.39 -4.56
CA HIS A 367 -8.18 -16.53 -5.35
C HIS A 367 -8.65 -16.49 -6.80
N GLN A 368 -9.85 -16.03 -7.04
CA GLN A 368 -10.36 -15.85 -8.40
C GLN A 368 -9.57 -14.78 -9.16
N ASN A 369 -9.31 -13.62 -8.53
CA ASN A 369 -8.45 -12.59 -9.13
C ASN A 369 -7.08 -13.15 -9.52
N GLN A 370 -6.44 -13.93 -8.65
CA GLN A 370 -5.16 -14.57 -8.94
C GLN A 370 -5.25 -15.53 -10.13
N ARG A 371 -6.30 -16.33 -10.21
CA ARG A 371 -6.52 -17.24 -11.34
C ARG A 371 -6.68 -16.49 -12.65
N ILE A 372 -7.49 -15.43 -12.67
CA ILE A 372 -7.68 -14.60 -13.86
C ILE A 372 -6.35 -14.01 -14.33
N ILE A 373 -5.54 -13.47 -13.41
CA ILE A 373 -4.21 -12.94 -13.74
C ILE A 373 -3.31 -14.04 -14.33
N VAL A 374 -3.33 -15.25 -13.76
CA VAL A 374 -2.58 -16.39 -14.29
C VAL A 374 -3.07 -16.75 -15.69
N ASP A 375 -4.37 -16.76 -15.94
CA ASP A 375 -4.94 -17.09 -17.25
C ASP A 375 -4.58 -16.01 -18.29
N VAL A 376 -4.61 -14.72 -17.91
CA VAL A 376 -4.07 -13.64 -18.75
C VAL A 376 -2.58 -13.88 -19.06
N CYS A 377 -1.76 -14.15 -18.06
CA CYS A 377 -0.32 -14.37 -18.27
C CYS A 377 -0.02 -15.59 -19.17
N LYS A 378 -0.80 -16.66 -19.05
CA LYS A 378 -0.70 -17.82 -19.97
C LYS A 378 -1.04 -17.43 -21.39
N TYR A 379 -2.18 -16.75 -21.59
CA TYR A 379 -2.59 -16.23 -22.88
C TYR A 379 -1.50 -15.35 -23.53
N LEU A 380 -0.92 -14.44 -22.75
CA LEU A 380 0.15 -13.56 -23.22
C LEU A 380 1.42 -14.34 -23.61
N LYS A 381 1.77 -15.36 -22.83
CA LYS A 381 2.91 -16.24 -23.13
C LYS A 381 2.69 -17.01 -24.42
N ASP A 382 1.48 -17.57 -24.64
CA ASP A 382 1.13 -18.31 -25.85
C ASP A 382 1.14 -17.41 -27.10
N LYS A 383 0.87 -16.12 -26.93
CA LYS A 383 0.97 -15.09 -27.97
C LYS A 383 2.37 -14.46 -28.10
N HIS A 384 3.38 -14.96 -27.39
CA HIS A 384 4.74 -14.42 -27.35
C HIS A 384 4.83 -12.93 -26.96
N ILE A 385 3.90 -12.45 -26.12
CA ILE A 385 3.88 -11.08 -25.65
C ILE A 385 4.77 -10.97 -24.41
N GLY A 386 5.83 -10.15 -24.51
CA GLY A 386 6.80 -9.95 -23.42
C GLY A 386 6.59 -8.68 -22.61
N GLN A 387 5.69 -7.77 -23.05
CA GLN A 387 5.42 -6.54 -22.35
C GLN A 387 3.92 -6.25 -22.24
N VAL A 388 3.47 -5.93 -21.04
CA VAL A 388 2.13 -5.41 -20.77
C VAL A 388 2.22 -3.93 -20.39
N VAL A 389 1.29 -3.13 -20.90
CA VAL A 389 1.12 -1.73 -20.51
C VAL A 389 -0.20 -1.58 -19.78
N MET A 390 -0.18 -0.99 -18.59
CA MET A 390 -1.36 -0.75 -17.74
C MET A 390 -1.41 0.71 -17.31
N GLU A 391 -2.56 1.16 -16.85
CA GLU A 391 -2.67 2.47 -16.21
C GLU A 391 -1.97 2.49 -14.85
N ASN A 392 -1.36 3.62 -14.50
CA ASN A 392 -0.88 3.86 -13.14
C ASN A 392 -2.05 4.29 -12.26
N LEU A 393 -2.63 3.33 -11.55
CA LEU A 393 -3.77 3.52 -10.65
C LEU A 393 -3.33 3.91 -9.21
N ASP A 394 -2.08 4.31 -9.01
CA ASP A 394 -1.55 4.69 -7.71
C ASP A 394 -2.27 5.91 -7.11
N ASN A 395 -2.62 5.81 -5.84
CA ASN A 395 -2.97 6.91 -4.91
C ASN A 395 -4.26 7.71 -5.14
N GLY A 396 -5.21 7.28 -5.92
CA GLY A 396 -6.43 8.08 -6.07
C GLY A 396 -7.61 7.38 -6.73
N PHE A 397 -7.37 6.30 -7.43
CA PHE A 397 -8.41 5.64 -8.22
C PHE A 397 -9.62 5.22 -7.36
N GLY A 398 -9.39 4.58 -6.21
CA GLY A 398 -10.47 4.24 -5.28
C GLY A 398 -11.12 5.46 -4.59
N LYS A 399 -10.39 6.58 -4.45
CA LYS A 399 -10.89 7.81 -3.84
C LYS A 399 -11.72 8.66 -4.81
N SER A 400 -11.37 8.68 -6.10
CA SER A 400 -12.13 9.41 -7.12
C SER A 400 -13.52 8.80 -7.34
N PHE A 401 -13.66 7.49 -7.22
CA PHE A 401 -14.97 6.82 -7.32
C PHE A 401 -15.88 7.03 -6.10
N VAL A 402 -15.31 7.31 -4.92
CA VAL A 402 -16.08 7.53 -3.68
C VAL A 402 -16.59 8.96 -3.57
N HIS A 403 -15.97 9.94 -4.24
CA HIS A 403 -16.31 11.35 -4.09
C HIS A 403 -17.36 11.90 -5.05
N ASP A 404 -17.64 11.23 -6.16
CA ASP A 404 -18.55 11.77 -7.20
C ASP A 404 -20.02 11.35 -7.03
N SER A 405 -20.39 10.72 -5.93
CA SER A 405 -21.74 10.20 -5.79
C SER A 405 -22.42 10.59 -4.49
N ASN A 406 -23.27 11.58 -4.58
CA ASN A 406 -24.34 11.82 -3.58
C ASN A 406 -25.35 10.65 -3.49
N ASN A 407 -25.24 9.63 -4.37
CA ASN A 407 -26.03 8.40 -4.43
C ASN A 407 -25.22 7.23 -5.01
N ALA A 408 -23.93 7.11 -4.69
CA ALA A 408 -23.15 5.96 -5.14
C ALA A 408 -23.77 4.69 -4.60
N ASP A 409 -24.01 3.78 -5.49
CA ASP A 409 -24.37 2.41 -5.15
C ASP A 409 -23.38 1.89 -4.09
N ILE A 410 -23.87 1.74 -2.87
CA ILE A 410 -23.07 1.24 -1.73
C ILE A 410 -22.40 -0.07 -2.11
N ASN A 411 -23.03 -0.87 -2.97
CA ASN A 411 -22.49 -2.12 -3.49
C ASN A 411 -21.30 -1.90 -4.41
N PHE A 412 -21.27 -0.86 -5.21
CA PHE A 412 -20.10 -0.52 -6.03
C PHE A 412 -18.88 -0.24 -5.18
N ASN A 413 -19.01 0.57 -4.13
CA ASN A 413 -17.90 0.85 -3.20
C ASN A 413 -17.40 -0.41 -2.47
N ARG A 414 -18.32 -1.34 -2.13
CA ARG A 414 -17.96 -2.64 -1.54
C ARG A 414 -17.17 -3.51 -2.52
N ILE A 415 -17.59 -3.53 -3.79
CA ILE A 415 -16.90 -4.27 -4.86
C ILE A 415 -15.49 -3.71 -5.07
N VAL A 416 -15.34 -2.39 -5.21
CA VAL A 416 -14.03 -1.73 -5.32
C VAL A 416 -13.11 -2.09 -4.15
N SER A 417 -13.67 -2.09 -2.93
CA SER A 417 -12.91 -2.42 -1.72
C SER A 417 -12.51 -3.89 -1.65
N VAL A 418 -13.40 -4.83 -2.02
CA VAL A 418 -13.09 -6.27 -1.93
C VAL A 418 -12.18 -6.76 -3.05
N LEU A 419 -12.28 -6.17 -4.24
CA LEU A 419 -11.37 -6.44 -5.35
C LEU A 419 -9.97 -5.87 -5.10
N ASN A 420 -9.87 -4.88 -4.20
CA ASN A 420 -8.59 -4.24 -3.84
C ASN A 420 -7.79 -3.78 -5.08
N ILE A 421 -8.44 -3.01 -5.94
CA ILE A 421 -7.91 -2.60 -7.25
C ILE A 421 -6.52 -1.96 -7.16
N SER A 422 -6.23 -1.22 -6.07
CA SER A 422 -4.92 -0.61 -5.86
C SER A 422 -3.78 -1.64 -5.73
N SER A 423 -4.05 -2.84 -5.21
CA SER A 423 -3.06 -3.92 -5.11
C SER A 423 -3.13 -4.91 -6.28
N LEU A 424 -4.19 -4.86 -7.10
CA LEU A 424 -4.35 -5.75 -8.25
C LEU A 424 -3.20 -5.61 -9.25
N LYS A 425 -2.73 -4.38 -9.48
CA LYS A 425 -1.57 -4.09 -10.32
C LYS A 425 -0.30 -4.76 -9.77
N ASP A 426 -0.04 -4.61 -8.46
CA ASP A 426 1.16 -5.19 -7.84
C ASP A 426 1.10 -6.72 -7.88
N GLU A 427 -0.09 -7.29 -7.71
CA GLU A 427 -0.31 -8.73 -7.83
C GLU A 427 -0.13 -9.20 -9.27
N PHE A 428 -0.64 -8.43 -10.24
CA PHE A 428 -0.43 -8.69 -11.67
C PHE A 428 1.06 -8.67 -12.01
N GLU A 429 1.80 -7.64 -11.60
CA GLU A 429 3.24 -7.53 -11.82
C GLU A 429 4.00 -8.70 -11.18
N HIS A 430 3.62 -9.10 -9.96
CA HIS A 430 4.23 -10.24 -9.28
C HIS A 430 4.03 -11.56 -10.05
N ILE A 431 2.83 -11.80 -10.59
CA ILE A 431 2.53 -13.02 -11.35
C ILE A 431 3.17 -12.96 -12.75
N ALA A 432 3.08 -11.83 -13.43
CA ALA A 432 3.63 -11.62 -14.77
C ALA A 432 5.15 -11.89 -14.85
N ARG A 433 5.88 -11.53 -13.80
CA ARG A 433 7.34 -11.83 -13.69
C ARG A 433 7.65 -13.32 -13.81
N LYS A 434 6.77 -14.20 -13.31
CA LYS A 434 6.96 -15.66 -13.41
C LYS A 434 6.85 -16.16 -14.84
N TYR A 435 6.16 -15.41 -15.70
CA TYR A 435 5.99 -15.68 -17.13
C TYR A 435 6.98 -14.90 -17.99
N ASN A 436 7.95 -14.20 -17.38
CA ASN A 436 8.91 -13.33 -18.05
C ASN A 436 8.24 -12.18 -18.82
N ILE A 437 7.15 -11.63 -18.28
CA ILE A 437 6.41 -10.51 -18.87
C ILE A 437 6.72 -9.24 -18.05
N ALA A 438 7.22 -8.21 -18.73
CA ALA A 438 7.51 -6.92 -18.15
C ALA A 438 6.26 -6.04 -18.07
N ILE A 439 6.16 -5.22 -17.03
CA ILE A 439 5.04 -4.29 -16.86
C ILE A 439 5.52 -2.85 -17.02
N SER A 440 4.93 -2.16 -17.98
CA SER A 440 5.02 -0.70 -18.14
C SER A 440 3.74 -0.05 -17.64
N THR A 441 3.86 1.15 -17.10
CA THR A 441 2.69 1.91 -16.64
C THR A 441 2.60 3.27 -17.34
N VAL A 442 1.37 3.76 -17.53
CA VAL A 442 1.08 5.04 -18.21
C VAL A 442 0.11 5.89 -17.39
N HIS A 443 0.01 7.17 -17.71
CA HIS A 443 -1.01 8.03 -17.12
C HIS A 443 -2.41 7.54 -17.49
N ALA A 444 -3.33 7.48 -16.52
CA ALA A 444 -4.74 7.12 -16.76
C ALA A 444 -5.58 8.24 -17.46
N SER A 445 -5.05 9.48 -17.49
CA SER A 445 -5.81 10.62 -18.02
C SER A 445 -6.13 10.45 -19.50
N TYR A 446 -7.41 10.55 -19.86
CA TYR A 446 -7.93 10.54 -21.24
C TYR A 446 -7.76 9.24 -22.04
N THR A 447 -7.38 8.12 -21.44
CA THR A 447 -7.27 6.82 -22.12
C THR A 447 -8.60 6.37 -22.69
N SER A 448 -9.70 6.53 -21.93
CA SER A 448 -11.04 6.14 -22.34
C SER A 448 -11.78 7.16 -23.23
N LYS A 449 -11.27 8.41 -23.35
CA LYS A 449 -11.93 9.52 -24.07
C LYS A 449 -11.22 9.91 -25.36
N MET A 450 -10.01 9.40 -25.60
CA MET A 450 -9.20 9.69 -26.78
C MET A 450 -9.50 8.68 -27.88
N CYS A 451 -9.63 9.16 -29.11
CA CYS A 451 -9.72 8.30 -30.29
C CYS A 451 -8.34 7.77 -30.67
N PRO A 452 -8.15 6.45 -30.78
CA PRO A 452 -6.86 5.88 -31.15
C PRO A 452 -6.49 6.12 -32.63
N VAL A 453 -7.46 6.49 -33.47
CA VAL A 453 -7.28 6.71 -34.92
C VAL A 453 -6.87 8.16 -35.22
N CYS A 454 -7.60 9.15 -34.73
CA CYS A 454 -7.36 10.56 -35.05
C CYS A 454 -6.82 11.38 -33.85
N GLY A 455 -6.71 10.80 -32.65
CA GLY A 455 -6.25 11.50 -31.47
C GLY A 455 -7.24 12.48 -30.85
N CYS A 456 -8.47 12.61 -31.39
CA CYS A 456 -9.49 13.50 -30.84
C CYS A 456 -9.83 13.14 -29.42
N ILE A 457 -9.82 14.14 -28.51
CA ILE A 457 -10.17 14.01 -27.11
C ILE A 457 -11.41 14.83 -26.84
N ASP A 458 -12.51 14.14 -26.58
CA ASP A 458 -13.77 14.79 -26.26
C ASP A 458 -14.57 13.92 -25.28
N ASP A 459 -15.38 14.57 -24.44
CA ASP A 459 -16.25 13.88 -23.50
C ASP A 459 -17.39 13.15 -24.20
N ASP A 460 -17.87 13.72 -25.34
CA ASP A 460 -18.91 13.12 -26.17
C ASP A 460 -18.46 11.91 -26.98
N ASN A 461 -17.17 11.63 -27.08
CA ASN A 461 -16.65 10.38 -27.65
C ASN A 461 -17.10 9.13 -26.86
N ARG A 462 -17.45 9.28 -25.58
CA ARG A 462 -17.91 8.19 -24.72
C ARG A 462 -19.16 8.62 -23.95
N LYS A 463 -20.34 8.52 -24.59
CA LYS A 463 -21.64 8.86 -24.00
C LYS A 463 -22.16 7.77 -23.05
N CYS A 464 -21.76 6.53 -23.25
CA CYS A 464 -22.05 5.41 -22.35
C CYS A 464 -20.79 4.62 -22.00
N GLN A 465 -20.93 3.71 -21.04
CA GLN A 465 -19.75 3.02 -20.49
C GLN A 465 -19.13 1.99 -21.43
N GLU A 466 -19.96 1.38 -22.31
CA GLU A 466 -19.54 0.26 -23.15
C GLU A 466 -19.17 0.69 -24.56
N HIS A 467 -19.64 1.85 -25.01
CA HIS A 467 -19.55 2.26 -26.39
C HIS A 467 -18.74 3.55 -26.55
N PHE A 468 -17.75 3.49 -27.43
CA PHE A 468 -16.95 4.62 -27.88
C PHE A 468 -17.26 4.95 -29.33
N LYS A 469 -17.56 6.23 -29.61
CA LYS A 469 -17.73 6.76 -30.97
C LYS A 469 -17.10 8.15 -31.09
N CYS A 470 -16.08 8.26 -31.92
CA CYS A 470 -15.38 9.51 -32.13
C CYS A 470 -16.25 10.52 -32.84
N ILE A 471 -16.46 11.70 -32.24
CA ILE A 471 -17.25 12.79 -32.85
C ILE A 471 -16.57 13.40 -34.08
N TYR A 472 -15.24 13.25 -34.19
CA TYR A 472 -14.46 13.86 -35.29
C TYR A 472 -14.33 12.94 -36.52
N CYS A 473 -13.91 11.66 -36.31
CA CYS A 473 -13.66 10.75 -37.44
C CYS A 473 -14.65 9.59 -37.54
N GLY A 474 -15.65 9.52 -36.68
CA GLY A 474 -16.68 8.49 -36.70
C GLY A 474 -16.20 7.09 -36.26
N HIS A 475 -14.93 6.92 -35.85
CA HIS A 475 -14.43 5.66 -35.37
C HIS A 475 -15.24 5.14 -34.19
N GLU A 476 -15.67 3.87 -34.25
CA GLU A 476 -16.58 3.26 -33.28
C GLU A 476 -16.06 1.90 -32.83
N MET A 477 -16.11 1.64 -31.52
CA MET A 477 -15.68 0.38 -30.93
C MET A 477 -16.12 0.25 -29.47
N ASN A 478 -15.84 -0.93 -28.84
CA ASN A 478 -16.01 -1.08 -27.41
C ASN A 478 -15.09 -0.12 -26.65
N ALA A 479 -15.62 0.56 -25.63
CA ALA A 479 -14.90 1.64 -24.93
C ALA A 479 -13.70 1.13 -24.10
N ASP A 480 -13.76 -0.08 -23.56
CA ASP A 480 -12.68 -0.65 -22.75
C ASP A 480 -11.53 -1.15 -23.66
N ILE A 481 -11.86 -1.72 -24.83
CA ILE A 481 -10.87 -2.07 -25.87
C ILE A 481 -10.21 -0.78 -26.41
N ASN A 482 -11.00 0.28 -26.64
CA ASN A 482 -10.47 1.60 -27.01
C ASN A 482 -9.45 2.12 -25.98
N ALA A 483 -9.78 2.02 -24.70
CA ALA A 483 -8.89 2.41 -23.61
C ALA A 483 -7.59 1.56 -23.63
N ALA A 484 -7.70 0.25 -23.78
CA ALA A 484 -6.56 -0.66 -23.86
C ALA A 484 -5.63 -0.35 -25.04
N ILE A 485 -6.18 0.00 -26.22
CA ILE A 485 -5.41 0.43 -27.39
C ILE A 485 -4.68 1.76 -27.09
N ASN A 486 -5.34 2.73 -26.48
CA ASN A 486 -4.72 4.01 -26.12
C ASN A 486 -3.61 3.83 -25.07
N ILE A 487 -3.82 2.95 -24.09
CA ILE A 487 -2.81 2.57 -23.09
C ILE A 487 -1.57 2.01 -23.79
N ARG A 488 -1.72 1.06 -24.70
CA ARG A 488 -0.62 0.50 -25.51
C ARG A 488 0.09 1.57 -26.33
N ASN A 489 -0.66 2.41 -27.03
CA ASN A 489 -0.13 3.42 -27.94
C ASN A 489 0.73 4.47 -27.22
N ARG A 490 0.53 4.73 -25.94
CA ARG A 490 1.39 5.62 -25.15
C ARG A 490 2.83 5.13 -25.04
N VAL A 491 3.05 3.83 -25.14
CA VAL A 491 4.40 3.24 -25.16
C VAL A 491 4.91 3.06 -26.60
N LEU A 492 4.06 2.65 -27.54
CA LEU A 492 4.49 2.38 -28.92
C LEU A 492 4.74 3.65 -29.72
N VAL A 493 3.92 4.69 -29.52
CA VAL A 493 4.07 5.96 -30.26
C VAL A 493 5.21 6.78 -29.65
N THR A 494 6.30 6.93 -30.37
CA THR A 494 7.55 7.55 -29.89
C THR A 494 7.34 8.96 -29.33
N VAL A 495 6.51 9.79 -29.97
CA VAL A 495 6.22 11.15 -29.51
C VAL A 495 5.52 11.13 -28.14
N LEU A 496 4.51 10.28 -27.96
CA LEU A 496 3.79 10.12 -26.69
C LEU A 496 4.70 9.54 -25.61
N ARG A 497 5.45 8.49 -25.96
CA ARG A 497 6.39 7.85 -25.07
C ARG A 497 7.43 8.84 -24.52
N ASN A 498 8.10 9.56 -25.39
CA ASN A 498 9.16 10.50 -25.00
C ASN A 498 8.62 11.68 -24.18
N SER A 499 7.40 12.15 -24.46
CA SER A 499 6.78 13.28 -23.76
C SER A 499 6.20 12.88 -22.39
N LEU A 500 5.55 11.73 -22.28
CA LEU A 500 4.76 11.34 -21.11
C LEU A 500 5.49 10.36 -20.17
N LEU A 501 6.45 9.60 -20.69
CA LEU A 501 7.03 8.47 -19.96
C LEU A 501 8.53 8.65 -19.74
N LYS A 502 9.05 7.95 -18.72
CA LYS A 502 10.47 7.73 -18.51
C LYS A 502 10.77 6.24 -18.56
N LYS A 503 11.94 5.88 -19.10
CA LYS A 503 12.39 4.50 -19.23
C LYS A 503 12.99 4.04 -17.89
N ARG A 504 12.69 2.80 -17.49
CA ARG A 504 13.31 2.10 -16.36
C ARG A 504 14.56 1.35 -16.82
N ASP A 505 15.37 0.89 -15.87
CA ASP A 505 16.61 0.14 -16.14
C ASP A 505 16.39 -1.16 -16.91
N ASN A 506 15.24 -1.82 -16.71
CA ASN A 506 14.85 -3.04 -17.45
C ASN A 506 14.18 -2.76 -18.81
N GLY A 507 14.20 -1.54 -19.30
CA GLY A 507 13.57 -1.14 -20.56
C GLY A 507 12.06 -0.86 -20.50
N ALA A 508 11.37 -1.19 -19.41
CA ALA A 508 9.96 -0.85 -19.21
C ALA A 508 9.78 0.66 -18.98
N PHE A 509 8.53 1.14 -19.06
CA PHE A 509 8.22 2.56 -18.94
C PHE A 509 7.33 2.84 -17.73
N GLU A 510 7.48 4.05 -17.20
CA GLU A 510 6.61 4.59 -16.14
C GLU A 510 6.26 6.06 -16.41
N PRO A 511 5.12 6.57 -15.90
CA PRO A 511 4.70 7.93 -16.19
C PRO A 511 5.61 8.97 -15.51
N LYS A 512 5.93 10.04 -16.23
CA LYS A 512 6.55 11.24 -15.65
C LYS A 512 5.57 11.90 -14.67
N LYS A 513 6.05 12.51 -13.59
CA LYS A 513 5.20 13.29 -12.68
C LYS A 513 4.67 14.55 -13.40
N MET A 514 3.41 14.52 -13.82
CA MET A 514 2.76 15.60 -14.54
C MET A 514 1.34 15.83 -14.03
N LYS A 515 0.87 17.10 -14.04
CA LYS A 515 -0.54 17.43 -13.80
C LYS A 515 -1.39 17.01 -15.00
N ARG A 516 -2.68 16.73 -14.76
CA ARG A 516 -3.63 16.27 -15.77
C ARG A 516 -3.72 17.22 -17.00
N ASP A 517 -3.70 18.54 -16.75
CA ASP A 517 -3.77 19.54 -17.81
C ASP A 517 -2.55 19.49 -18.74
N LYS A 518 -1.36 19.30 -18.19
CA LYS A 518 -0.14 19.14 -18.97
C LYS A 518 -0.13 17.85 -19.81
N VAL A 519 -0.72 16.77 -19.29
CA VAL A 519 -0.95 15.56 -20.09
C VAL A 519 -1.89 15.85 -21.25
N LYS A 520 -2.97 16.62 -21.02
CA LYS A 520 -3.91 17.04 -22.06
C LYS A 520 -3.24 17.87 -23.17
N GLU A 521 -2.40 18.83 -22.81
CA GLU A 521 -1.63 19.63 -23.77
C GLU A 521 -0.77 18.77 -24.70
N VAL A 522 -0.05 17.79 -24.15
CA VAL A 522 0.77 16.86 -24.94
C VAL A 522 -0.09 16.05 -25.91
N LEU A 523 -1.24 15.54 -25.45
CA LEU A 523 -2.14 14.75 -26.29
C LEU A 523 -2.80 15.58 -27.39
N LEU A 524 -3.17 16.83 -27.11
CA LEU A 524 -3.69 17.77 -28.14
C LEU A 524 -2.62 18.16 -29.16
N SER A 525 -1.37 18.34 -28.73
CA SER A 525 -0.26 18.58 -29.66
C SER A 525 -0.03 17.36 -30.57
N PHE A 526 -0.14 16.15 -30.04
CA PHE A 526 -0.08 14.93 -30.83
C PHE A 526 -1.24 14.82 -31.83
N GLN A 527 -2.49 15.15 -31.44
CA GLN A 527 -3.64 15.19 -32.32
C GLN A 527 -3.38 16.13 -33.53
N LYS A 528 -2.89 17.35 -33.25
CA LYS A 528 -2.55 18.33 -34.29
C LYS A 528 -1.51 17.79 -35.31
N SER A 529 -0.53 17.01 -34.83
CA SER A 529 0.47 16.39 -35.70
C SER A 529 -0.12 15.30 -36.59
N LEU A 530 -1.08 14.52 -36.09
CA LEU A 530 -1.79 13.50 -36.87
C LEU A 530 -2.67 14.11 -37.97
N VAL A 531 -3.34 15.21 -37.69
CA VAL A 531 -4.20 15.93 -38.67
C VAL A 531 -3.33 16.56 -39.76
N LYS A 532 -2.21 17.22 -39.42
CA LYS A 532 -1.27 17.81 -40.39
C LYS A 532 -0.61 16.75 -41.28
N GLY A 533 -0.29 15.56 -40.77
CA GLY A 533 0.34 14.51 -41.53
C GLY A 533 -0.57 13.73 -42.49
N ARG A 534 -1.90 13.94 -42.41
CA ARG A 534 -2.89 13.29 -43.29
C ARG A 534 -3.32 14.16 -44.49
N GLY A 535 -2.78 15.37 -44.62
CA GLY A 535 -2.98 16.20 -45.83
C GLY A 535 -4.48 16.37 -46.18
N VAL A 536 -5.28 16.97 -45.26
CA VAL A 536 -6.60 17.46 -45.56
C VAL A 536 -6.58 18.97 -45.49
#